data_6398b3578f31f041cfb31e93e06bf380
#
_entry.id   6398b3578f31f041cfb31e93e06bf380
#
_cell.length_a   1.000
_cell.length_b   1.000
_cell.length_c   1.000
_cell.angle_alpha   90.00
_cell.angle_beta   90.00
_cell.angle_gamma   90.00
#
_symmetry.space_group_name_H-M   'P 1'
#
loop_
_entity.id
_entity.type
_entity.pdbx_description
1 polymer ?
#
loop_
_entity_poly.entity_id
_entity_poly.type
_entity_poly.pdbx_seq_one_letter_code
_entity_poly.pdbx_strand_id
1 'polypeptide(L)'
;MFSNLKTAFQNFTSKDKNEDEYEGEDIQAVIILLLEACQIDGDTGKVELEYIKKLLVHKFNFTSDQAEKNLLKSLEKSDERVEIFSQIKIILNEMNHEERIDVIEMMWGVILSDGVVDDFEANLMRRMNGLLYVSGAESASAKQRALSQTK
;
A
#
# COMPACT_ATOMS: atom_id res chain seq x y z
N MET A 1 -14.20 -4.27 -4.21
CA MET A 1 -12.78 -4.49 -4.05
C MET A 1 -12.14 -3.50 -3.13
N PHE A 2 -11.69 -2.38 -3.63
CA PHE A 2 -11.22 -1.33 -2.74
C PHE A 2 -12.26 -0.91 -1.71
N SER A 3 -13.54 -1.15 -1.98
CA SER A 3 -14.61 -0.81 -1.05
C SER A 3 -14.47 -1.54 0.28
N ASN A 4 -14.03 -2.79 0.29
CA ASN A 4 -13.85 -3.53 1.55
C ASN A 4 -12.72 -2.95 2.37
N LEU A 5 -11.58 -2.67 1.73
CA LEU A 5 -10.45 -2.08 2.40
C LEU A 5 -10.77 -0.68 2.88
N LYS A 6 -11.41 0.12 2.02
CA LYS A 6 -11.81 1.47 2.37
C LYS A 6 -12.74 1.49 3.58
N THR A 7 -13.71 0.57 3.62
CA THR A 7 -14.65 0.48 4.73
C THR A 7 -13.94 0.10 6.02
N ALA A 8 -13.01 -0.85 5.95
CA ALA A 8 -12.23 -1.25 7.10
C ALA A 8 -11.44 -0.09 7.68
N PHE A 9 -10.76 0.67 6.82
CA PHE A 9 -9.99 1.81 7.27
C PHE A 9 -10.87 2.94 7.78
N GLN A 10 -12.01 3.17 7.15
CA GLN A 10 -12.95 4.18 7.64
C GLN A 10 -13.51 3.82 9.02
N ASN A 11 -13.87 2.57 9.23
CA ASN A 11 -14.36 2.12 10.52
C ASN A 11 -13.28 2.25 11.58
N PHE A 12 -12.05 1.94 11.22
CA PHE A 12 -10.93 2.06 12.14
C PHE A 12 -10.69 3.52 12.51
N THR A 13 -10.62 4.39 11.52
CA THR A 13 -10.34 5.82 11.75
C THR A 13 -11.47 6.51 12.47
N SER A 14 -12.71 6.08 12.28
CA SER A 14 -13.84 6.70 12.95
C SER A 14 -13.91 6.36 14.44
N LYS A 15 -13.27 5.28 14.86
CA LYS A 15 -13.20 4.91 16.26
C LYS A 15 -12.16 5.70 17.03
N ASP A 16 -11.14 6.13 16.34
CA ASP A 16 -10.05 6.86 16.93
C ASP A 16 -10.19 8.33 16.54
N LYS A 17 -10.67 9.13 17.45
CA LYS A 17 -10.95 10.54 17.18
C LYS A 17 -9.78 11.45 17.47
N ASN A 18 -8.63 10.93 17.78
CA ASN A 18 -7.44 11.73 17.98
C ASN A 18 -6.85 12.14 16.65
N GLU A 19 -7.21 13.32 16.22
CA GLU A 19 -6.78 13.85 14.93
C GLU A 19 -5.26 14.03 14.82
N ASP A 20 -4.58 14.15 15.94
CA ASP A 20 -3.14 14.37 15.96
C ASP A 20 -2.35 13.09 15.91
N GLU A 21 -2.97 11.96 16.18
CA GLU A 21 -2.30 10.69 16.09
C GLU A 21 -2.45 10.15 14.69
N TYR A 22 -1.39 9.49 14.24
CA TYR A 22 -1.50 8.84 12.98
C TYR A 22 -2.56 7.74 13.04
N GLU A 23 -3.08 7.38 11.90
CA GLU A 23 -4.03 6.30 11.78
C GLU A 23 -3.37 4.98 12.20
N GLY A 24 -4.10 3.96 12.43
CA GLY A 24 -3.64 2.74 13.06
C GLY A 24 -2.46 2.04 12.40
N GLU A 25 -1.97 1.03 13.07
CA GLU A 25 -0.82 0.26 12.61
C GLU A 25 -1.07 -0.41 11.26
N ASP A 26 -2.31 -0.81 11.00
CA ASP A 26 -2.66 -1.48 9.75
C ASP A 26 -2.52 -0.54 8.55
N ILE A 27 -2.96 0.71 8.68
CA ILE A 27 -2.78 1.71 7.62
C ILE A 27 -1.29 1.97 7.39
N GLN A 28 -0.55 2.13 8.47
CA GLN A 28 0.87 2.38 8.38
C GLN A 28 1.59 1.19 7.73
N ALA A 29 1.17 -0.04 8.07
CA ALA A 29 1.74 -1.24 7.47
C ALA A 29 1.52 -1.25 5.96
N VAL A 30 0.32 -0.90 5.51
CA VAL A 30 0.03 -0.82 4.07
C VAL A 30 0.92 0.22 3.40
N ILE A 31 1.04 1.41 4.00
CA ILE A 31 1.87 2.47 3.42
C ILE A 31 3.32 2.00 3.30
N ILE A 32 3.84 1.33 4.33
CA ILE A 32 5.21 0.82 4.30
C ILE A 32 5.40 -0.19 3.17
N LEU A 33 4.44 -1.08 2.94
CA LEU A 33 4.52 -2.00 1.80
C LEU A 33 4.48 -1.26 0.47
N LEU A 34 3.67 -0.22 0.36
CA LEU A 34 3.63 0.58 -0.86
C LEU A 34 4.97 1.29 -1.10
N LEU A 35 5.58 1.77 -0.02
CA LEU A 35 6.92 2.38 -0.11
C LEU A 35 7.98 1.37 -0.51
N GLU A 36 7.85 0.13 -0.06
CA GLU A 36 8.77 -0.92 -0.48
C GLU A 36 8.70 -1.12 -2.00
N ALA A 37 7.51 -1.02 -2.56
CA ALA A 37 7.34 -1.11 -4.02
C ALA A 37 7.98 0.07 -4.77
N CYS A 38 8.23 1.20 -4.09
CA CYS A 38 8.87 2.36 -4.68
C CYS A 38 10.38 2.32 -4.65
N GLN A 39 10.96 1.43 -3.92
CA GLN A 39 12.35 1.48 -3.49
C GLN A 39 13.35 1.02 -4.53
N ILE A 40 13.17 1.30 -5.74
CA ILE A 40 13.93 0.55 -6.69
C ILE A 40 15.12 1.29 -7.21
N ASP A 41 14.98 2.54 -7.48
CA ASP A 41 16.08 3.37 -7.95
C ASP A 41 16.10 4.64 -7.15
N GLY A 42 17.25 5.08 -6.72
CA GLY A 42 17.39 6.21 -5.83
C GLY A 42 16.69 7.49 -6.27
N ASP A 43 16.39 7.64 -7.54
CA ASP A 43 15.83 8.87 -8.08
C ASP A 43 14.38 8.82 -8.49
N THR A 44 13.76 7.68 -8.45
CA THR A 44 12.48 7.52 -9.12
C THR A 44 11.28 7.64 -8.24
N GLY A 45 11.49 8.01 -7.00
CA GLY A 45 10.44 8.02 -6.03
C GLY A 45 9.32 9.01 -6.25
N LYS A 46 9.53 10.04 -7.06
CA LYS A 46 8.54 11.13 -7.15
C LYS A 46 7.21 10.69 -7.75
N VAL A 47 7.25 9.96 -8.86
CA VAL A 47 6.02 9.51 -9.51
C VAL A 47 5.27 8.54 -8.61
N GLU A 48 6.00 7.58 -8.05
CA GLU A 48 5.43 6.58 -7.16
C GLU A 48 4.90 7.20 -5.88
N LEU A 49 5.63 8.15 -5.28
CA LEU A 49 5.19 8.82 -4.07
C LEU A 49 3.91 9.62 -4.31
N GLU A 50 3.83 10.30 -5.44
CA GLU A 50 2.61 11.02 -5.81
C GLU A 50 1.45 10.06 -6.01
N TYR A 51 1.72 8.89 -6.61
CA TYR A 51 0.69 7.88 -6.77
C TYR A 51 0.19 7.36 -5.42
N ILE A 52 1.10 7.09 -4.49
CA ILE A 52 0.73 6.66 -3.14
C ILE A 52 -0.13 7.72 -2.46
N LYS A 53 0.27 8.99 -2.57
CA LYS A 53 -0.49 10.08 -1.98
C LYS A 53 -1.91 10.13 -2.54
N LYS A 54 -2.06 9.95 -3.85
CA LYS A 54 -3.37 9.89 -4.47
C LYS A 54 -4.19 8.72 -3.98
N LEU A 55 -3.57 7.57 -3.80
CA LEU A 55 -4.25 6.41 -3.23
C LEU A 55 -4.79 6.70 -1.83
N LEU A 56 -4.00 7.34 -1.00
CA LEU A 56 -4.41 7.67 0.36
C LEU A 56 -5.60 8.62 0.36
N VAL A 57 -5.60 9.59 -0.53
CA VAL A 57 -6.71 10.52 -0.64
C VAL A 57 -7.97 9.83 -1.17
N HIS A 58 -7.83 9.05 -2.24
CA HIS A 58 -9.00 8.50 -2.94
C HIS A 58 -9.51 7.20 -2.34
N LYS A 59 -8.64 6.36 -1.81
CA LYS A 59 -9.04 5.04 -1.32
C LYS A 59 -9.32 5.03 0.18
N PHE A 60 -8.62 5.86 0.94
CA PHE A 60 -8.78 5.89 2.40
C PHE A 60 -9.45 7.16 2.90
N ASN A 61 -9.89 8.02 2.01
CA ASN A 61 -10.59 9.27 2.34
C ASN A 61 -9.73 10.22 3.18
N PHE A 62 -8.43 10.16 3.04
CA PHE A 62 -7.57 11.13 3.72
C PHE A 62 -7.68 12.49 3.03
N THR A 63 -7.52 13.56 3.81
CA THR A 63 -7.26 14.85 3.21
C THR A 63 -5.84 14.84 2.65
N SER A 64 -5.54 15.80 1.79
CA SER A 64 -4.19 15.93 1.23
C SER A 64 -3.14 16.07 2.34
N ASP A 65 -3.45 16.84 3.39
CA ASP A 65 -2.53 17.03 4.52
C ASP A 65 -2.34 15.74 5.31
N GLN A 66 -3.41 15.00 5.54
CA GLN A 66 -3.33 13.70 6.24
C GLN A 66 -2.50 12.70 5.44
N ALA A 67 -2.72 12.66 4.13
CA ALA A 67 -1.97 11.76 3.26
C ALA A 67 -0.48 12.07 3.32
N GLU A 68 -0.12 13.33 3.22
CA GLU A 68 1.27 13.74 3.28
C GLU A 68 1.90 13.43 4.63
N LYS A 69 1.20 13.74 5.70
CA LYS A 69 1.68 13.49 7.06
C LYS A 69 1.92 12.01 7.30
N ASN A 70 0.98 11.16 6.91
CA ASN A 70 1.12 9.72 7.09
C ASN A 70 2.23 9.15 6.21
N LEU A 71 2.36 9.67 5.00
CA LEU A 71 3.44 9.25 4.11
C LEU A 71 4.81 9.59 4.70
N LEU A 72 4.97 10.81 5.21
CA LEU A 72 6.23 11.23 5.82
C LEU A 72 6.58 10.38 7.05
N LYS A 73 5.61 10.09 7.90
CA LYS A 73 5.85 9.22 9.05
C LYS A 73 6.30 7.84 8.64
N SER A 74 5.68 7.29 7.60
CA SER A 74 6.03 5.96 7.11
C SER A 74 7.41 5.95 6.46
N LEU A 75 7.79 7.03 5.78
CA LEU A 75 9.13 7.16 5.22
C LEU A 75 10.19 7.16 6.32
N GLU A 76 9.96 7.85 7.42
CA GLU A 76 10.88 7.84 8.55
C GLU A 76 11.07 6.42 9.10
N LYS A 77 9.97 5.69 9.25
CA LYS A 77 10.05 4.30 9.73
C LYS A 77 10.74 3.39 8.73
N SER A 78 10.49 3.62 7.46
CA SER A 78 11.16 2.84 6.41
C SER A 78 12.68 3.05 6.48
N ASP A 79 13.12 4.28 6.71
CA ASP A 79 14.55 4.59 6.85
C ASP A 79 15.16 3.93 8.08
N GLU A 80 14.37 3.66 9.10
CA GLU A 80 14.83 2.99 10.31
C GLU A 80 14.92 1.46 10.14
N ARG A 81 14.80 0.97 8.94
CA ARG A 81 14.87 -0.45 8.60
C ARG A 81 13.82 -1.28 9.31
N VAL A 82 12.60 -0.81 9.29
CA VAL A 82 11.48 -1.58 9.82
C VAL A 82 11.37 -2.87 9.03
N GLU A 83 11.38 -4.00 9.73
CA GLU A 83 11.30 -5.29 9.08
C GLU A 83 9.96 -5.47 8.38
N ILE A 84 10.04 -5.84 7.10
CA ILE A 84 8.84 -6.03 6.31
C ILE A 84 7.94 -7.13 6.89
N PHE A 85 8.54 -8.13 7.54
CA PHE A 85 7.77 -9.20 8.16
C PHE A 85 6.85 -8.71 9.27
N SER A 86 7.27 -7.68 10.01
CA SER A 86 6.42 -7.07 11.04
C SER A 86 5.17 -6.47 10.41
N GLN A 87 5.33 -5.83 9.28
CA GLN A 87 4.21 -5.21 8.56
C GLN A 87 3.28 -6.28 7.98
N ILE A 88 3.84 -7.32 7.43
CA ILE A 88 3.07 -8.45 6.91
C ILE A 88 2.23 -9.08 8.03
N LYS A 89 2.82 -9.26 9.19
CA LYS A 89 2.12 -9.83 10.33
C LYS A 89 0.92 -8.99 10.75
N ILE A 90 1.10 -7.68 10.79
CA ILE A 90 0.01 -6.76 11.11
C ILE A 90 -1.13 -6.91 10.09
N ILE A 91 -0.79 -6.92 8.81
CA ILE A 91 -1.79 -7.06 7.75
C ILE A 91 -2.52 -8.39 7.84
N LEU A 92 -1.80 -9.49 8.08
CA LEU A 92 -2.42 -10.80 8.21
C LEU A 92 -3.38 -10.86 9.41
N ASN A 93 -3.05 -10.17 10.49
CA ASN A 93 -3.90 -10.15 11.67
C ASN A 93 -5.14 -9.27 11.51
N GLU A 94 -5.00 -8.17 10.80
CA GLU A 94 -6.03 -7.14 10.76
C GLU A 94 -6.89 -7.15 9.51
N MET A 95 -6.46 -7.83 8.45
CA MET A 95 -7.13 -7.78 7.16
C MET A 95 -7.56 -9.16 6.69
N ASN A 96 -8.76 -9.21 6.11
CA ASN A 96 -9.25 -10.44 5.51
C ASN A 96 -8.63 -10.65 4.12
N HIS A 97 -8.97 -11.77 3.49
CA HIS A 97 -8.37 -12.16 2.20
C HIS A 97 -8.60 -11.12 1.10
N GLU A 98 -9.81 -10.61 1.00
CA GLU A 98 -10.13 -9.61 -0.03
C GLU A 98 -9.38 -8.31 0.18
N GLU A 99 -9.23 -7.90 1.43
CA GLU A 99 -8.46 -6.69 1.76
C GLU A 99 -6.99 -6.87 1.42
N ARG A 100 -6.45 -8.07 1.60
CA ARG A 100 -5.07 -8.35 1.22
C ARG A 100 -4.88 -8.31 -0.29
N ILE A 101 -5.87 -8.79 -1.04
CA ILE A 101 -5.84 -8.66 -2.50
C ILE A 101 -5.84 -7.19 -2.90
N ASP A 102 -6.60 -6.37 -2.21
CA ASP A 102 -6.61 -4.93 -2.46
C ASP A 102 -5.24 -4.29 -2.20
N VAL A 103 -4.53 -4.74 -1.17
CA VAL A 103 -3.17 -4.27 -0.90
C VAL A 103 -2.25 -4.64 -2.06
N ILE A 104 -2.33 -5.88 -2.55
CA ILE A 104 -1.56 -6.33 -3.70
C ILE A 104 -1.89 -5.48 -4.92
N GLU A 105 -3.15 -5.17 -5.13
CA GLU A 105 -3.56 -4.31 -6.25
C GLU A 105 -2.95 -2.92 -6.14
N MET A 106 -2.95 -2.34 -4.95
CA MET A 106 -2.32 -1.04 -4.72
C MET A 106 -0.82 -1.08 -4.98
N MET A 107 -0.15 -2.15 -4.57
CA MET A 107 1.27 -2.31 -4.85
C MET A 107 1.54 -2.38 -6.35
N TRP A 108 0.71 -3.13 -7.09
CA TRP A 108 0.81 -3.15 -8.56
C TRP A 108 0.63 -1.74 -9.15
N GLY A 109 -0.32 -0.98 -8.60
CA GLY A 109 -0.56 0.38 -9.05
C GLY A 109 0.67 1.27 -8.90
N VAL A 110 1.34 1.16 -7.75
CA VAL A 110 2.56 1.91 -7.49
C VAL A 110 3.65 1.53 -8.51
N ILE A 111 3.85 0.23 -8.69
CA ILE A 111 4.86 -0.28 -9.61
C ILE A 111 4.57 0.17 -11.06
N LEU A 112 3.31 0.09 -11.45
CA LEU A 112 2.91 0.42 -12.81
C LEU A 112 2.81 1.93 -13.07
N SER A 113 2.95 2.74 -12.04
CA SER A 113 2.79 4.19 -12.18
C SER A 113 3.85 4.80 -13.09
N ASP A 114 5.02 4.19 -13.21
CA ASP A 114 6.05 4.64 -14.15
C ASP A 114 5.99 3.94 -15.50
N GLY A 115 5.06 2.99 -15.66
CA GLY A 115 4.83 2.32 -16.93
C GLY A 115 5.68 1.09 -17.21
N VAL A 116 6.62 0.76 -16.34
CA VAL A 116 7.56 -0.34 -16.57
C VAL A 116 7.62 -1.23 -15.33
N VAL A 117 7.63 -2.54 -15.54
CA VAL A 117 7.86 -3.51 -14.47
C VAL A 117 9.21 -4.18 -14.74
N ASP A 118 10.16 -3.97 -13.85
CA ASP A 118 11.46 -4.62 -13.99
C ASP A 118 11.47 -5.96 -13.23
N ASP A 119 12.59 -6.70 -13.35
CA ASP A 119 12.71 -8.01 -12.73
C ASP A 119 12.67 -7.94 -11.21
N PHE A 120 13.23 -6.87 -10.64
CA PHE A 120 13.20 -6.70 -9.18
C PHE A 120 11.77 -6.54 -8.69
N GLU A 121 10.98 -5.72 -9.37
CA GLU A 121 9.59 -5.48 -9.00
C GLU A 121 8.74 -6.73 -9.17
N ALA A 122 8.96 -7.48 -10.24
CA ALA A 122 8.25 -8.73 -10.47
C ALA A 122 8.56 -9.73 -9.37
N ASN A 123 9.82 -9.82 -8.95
CA ASN A 123 10.22 -10.71 -7.86
C ASN A 123 9.66 -10.25 -6.52
N LEU A 124 9.64 -8.96 -6.27
CA LEU A 124 9.03 -8.41 -5.07
C LEU A 124 7.56 -8.81 -4.98
N MET A 125 6.82 -8.65 -6.07
CA MET A 125 5.40 -8.97 -6.06
C MET A 125 5.16 -10.46 -5.89
N ARG A 126 6.00 -11.30 -6.48
CA ARG A 126 5.90 -12.75 -6.29
C ARG A 126 6.07 -13.11 -4.82
N ARG A 127 7.03 -12.47 -4.16
CA ARG A 127 7.27 -12.69 -2.73
C ARG A 127 6.12 -12.18 -1.87
N MET A 128 5.61 -10.99 -2.19
CA MET A 128 4.48 -10.41 -1.45
C MET A 128 3.22 -11.26 -1.59
N ASN A 129 2.96 -11.77 -2.78
CA ASN A 129 1.82 -12.66 -3.00
C ASN A 129 1.87 -13.85 -2.05
N GLY A 130 3.02 -14.49 -1.93
CA GLY A 130 3.19 -15.62 -1.04
C GLY A 130 3.01 -15.24 0.43
N LEU A 131 3.59 -14.12 0.83
CA LEU A 131 3.53 -13.67 2.23
C LEU A 131 2.11 -13.26 2.64
N LEU A 132 1.33 -12.70 1.73
CA LEU A 132 -0.03 -12.26 2.02
C LEU A 132 -1.09 -13.31 1.67
N TYR A 133 -0.66 -14.50 1.28
CA TYR A 133 -1.54 -15.62 0.90
C TYR A 133 -2.50 -15.23 -0.23
N VAL A 134 -1.96 -14.54 -1.22
CA VAL A 134 -2.69 -14.17 -2.43
C VAL A 134 -2.19 -15.08 -3.55
N SER A 135 -3.10 -15.73 -4.27
CA SER A 135 -2.71 -16.63 -5.35
C SER A 135 -2.17 -15.86 -6.56
N GLY A 136 -1.43 -16.57 -7.41
CA GLY A 136 -0.94 -15.97 -8.65
C GLY A 136 -2.07 -15.46 -9.54
N ALA A 137 -3.17 -16.20 -9.60
CA ALA A 137 -4.33 -15.78 -10.39
C ALA A 137 -4.98 -14.53 -9.82
N GLU A 138 -5.10 -14.46 -8.50
CA GLU A 138 -5.66 -13.27 -7.84
C GLU A 138 -4.76 -12.07 -8.05
N SER A 139 -3.45 -12.27 -7.96
CA SER A 139 -2.50 -11.19 -8.19
C SER A 139 -2.53 -10.71 -9.65
N ALA A 140 -2.63 -11.63 -10.60
CA ALA A 140 -2.72 -11.27 -12.01
C ALA A 140 -3.97 -10.45 -12.30
N SER A 141 -5.10 -10.82 -11.71
CA SER A 141 -6.32 -10.04 -11.84
C SER A 141 -6.18 -8.66 -11.20
N ALA A 142 -5.54 -8.60 -10.05
CA ALA A 142 -5.28 -7.33 -9.36
C ALA A 142 -4.39 -6.43 -10.23
N LYS A 143 -3.39 -6.99 -10.87
CA LYS A 143 -2.52 -6.25 -11.79
C LYS A 143 -3.31 -5.65 -12.94
N GLN A 144 -4.21 -6.43 -13.53
CA GLN A 144 -5.05 -5.93 -14.63
C GLN A 144 -5.94 -4.77 -14.19
N ARG A 145 -6.52 -4.87 -13.00
CA ARG A 145 -7.32 -3.76 -12.47
C ARG A 145 -6.48 -2.51 -12.25
N ALA A 146 -5.27 -2.69 -11.71
CA ALA A 146 -4.35 -1.58 -11.50
C ALA A 146 -3.96 -0.92 -12.82
N LEU A 147 -3.72 -1.72 -13.86
CA LEU A 147 -3.41 -1.19 -15.19
C LEU A 147 -4.55 -0.32 -15.72
N SER A 148 -5.79 -0.72 -15.50
CA SER A 148 -6.95 0.05 -15.94
C SER A 148 -7.02 1.41 -15.25
N GLN A 149 -6.54 1.49 -14.03
CA GLN A 149 -6.63 2.71 -13.23
C GLN A 149 -5.49 3.68 -13.46
N THR A 150 -4.38 3.21 -13.99
CA THR A 150 -3.21 4.07 -14.21
C THR A 150 -3.21 4.78 -15.56
N LYS A 151 -4.16 4.51 -16.40
CA LYS A 151 -4.26 5.18 -17.71
C LYS A 151 -4.81 6.58 -17.59
#